data_c9cda100a0a1dd2ab203360a4554365c
#
_entry.id   c9cda100a0a1dd2ab203360a4554365c
#
_cell.length_a   1.000
_cell.length_b   1.000
_cell.length_c   1.000
_cell.angle_alpha   90.00
_cell.angle_beta   90.00
_cell.angle_gamma   90.00
#
_symmetry.space_group_name_H-M   'P 1'
#
loop_
_entity.id
_entity.type
_entity.pdbx_description
1 polymer ?
#
loop_
_entity_poly.entity_id
_entity_poly.type
_entity_poly.pdbx_seq_one_letter_code
_entity_poly.pdbx_strand_id
1 'polypeptide(L)'
;MIHFHPNHYHDELVYSIIARYHQMSANSSNSQTIIDLFGTKITYSFAELPLNLKYFSQCLKLHFDNVVYEHTMFPLYAPFMDKGKSTAICQRMIGECDSSKRVDSGIYQCGVPYTRTLKYCPICKSEAEEQIGIAYWKRTHQVFGVKICPIHKVWLCDSGIMVPNKRKFLDLQLLPQNIIQKDIKEDEMYFHIFLSIAEGVHTLLNNRFPNLYRNELIRRYMVLLQQRGLALNNGRVKTKQLCEELQLFYGEEFLRKMSCDFQNGYRHSWLDRLLHRRGAFFHPLQHLLLIHFLECDISNFFQKKDEEIQYIPYGIGPWKCMNPVCEFYKQQVITTCSLKNKKDWSYPIGTFQCICGYTYSRKKPIHNEMDRDEITVLKYGEKWEAKLHLMITKEKISIKDAAKELLVTPLTVSRYMKKEKITVVKQKTLDEFMKLQQREKWNNMVNMYPNLTQEQIRRCSEGLYIWLYRKDRKWLMENAPTIKKRTTKLERIDWEKRDILLSEKVEEAVKHIKNKKGKFQRVTITTIAKYIDGYSYIPKYLSKLPRTQKIIEQYIETDKEYLQRKKCK
;
A
#
# COMPACT_ATOMS: atom_id res chain seq x y z
N MET A 1 -6.67 54.73 3.81
CA MET A 1 -7.09 54.70 5.24
C MET A 1 -8.37 53.93 5.31
N ILE A 2 -8.46 52.90 6.17
CA ILE A 2 -9.70 52.16 6.33
C ILE A 2 -10.78 53.04 6.99
N HIS A 3 -12.03 52.94 6.49
CA HIS A 3 -13.15 53.75 7.02
C HIS A 3 -13.71 53.12 8.30
N PHE A 4 -13.68 51.79 8.38
CA PHE A 4 -14.10 51.00 9.55
C PHE A 4 -13.46 49.63 9.50
N HIS A 5 -13.45 48.89 10.63
CA HIS A 5 -12.99 47.51 10.68
C HIS A 5 -14.13 46.61 10.26
N PRO A 6 -13.98 45.84 9.16
CA PRO A 6 -15.04 44.93 8.71
C PRO A 6 -15.21 43.77 9.69
N ASN A 7 -16.44 43.44 10.03
CA ASN A 7 -16.74 42.23 10.76
C ASN A 7 -16.42 41.00 9.90
N HIS A 8 -16.21 39.90 10.54
CA HIS A 8 -16.02 38.58 9.90
C HIS A 8 -16.97 37.57 10.51
N TYR A 9 -17.39 36.58 9.75
CA TYR A 9 -18.34 35.57 10.18
C TYR A 9 -17.76 34.16 9.99
N HIS A 10 -18.36 33.19 10.69
CA HIS A 10 -17.88 31.82 10.63
C HIS A 10 -17.95 31.25 9.21
N ASP A 11 -16.87 30.58 8.76
CA ASP A 11 -16.72 30.02 7.41
C ASP A 11 -16.88 31.05 6.26
N GLU A 12 -16.74 32.35 6.56
CA GLU A 12 -16.82 33.40 5.55
C GLU A 12 -15.56 33.45 4.70
N LEU A 13 -15.70 33.49 3.38
CA LEU A 13 -14.57 33.60 2.47
C LEU A 13 -13.97 35.02 2.49
N VAL A 14 -12.65 35.16 2.41
CA VAL A 14 -11.96 36.48 2.30
C VAL A 14 -12.61 37.36 1.23
N TYR A 15 -12.93 36.81 0.07
CA TYR A 15 -13.66 37.53 -0.97
C TYR A 15 -14.97 38.15 -0.48
N SER A 16 -15.73 37.43 0.34
CA SER A 16 -17.00 37.93 0.92
C SER A 16 -16.78 39.12 1.84
N ILE A 17 -15.76 39.07 2.72
CA ILE A 17 -15.40 40.16 3.61
C ILE A 17 -15.04 41.41 2.80
N ILE A 18 -14.27 41.27 1.73
CA ILE A 18 -13.88 42.37 0.84
C ILE A 18 -15.12 42.95 0.14
N ALA A 19 -16.01 42.13 -0.38
CA ALA A 19 -17.23 42.57 -1.06
C ALA A 19 -18.15 43.34 -0.10
N ARG A 20 -18.32 42.87 1.13
CA ARG A 20 -19.09 43.58 2.18
C ARG A 20 -18.45 44.92 2.55
N TYR A 21 -17.13 44.94 2.73
CA TYR A 21 -16.43 46.21 2.99
C TYR A 21 -16.59 47.20 1.85
N HIS A 22 -16.47 46.74 0.60
CA HIS A 22 -16.66 47.57 -0.59
C HIS A 22 -18.02 48.28 -0.59
N GLN A 23 -19.10 47.52 -0.39
CA GLN A 23 -20.44 48.08 -0.36
C GLN A 23 -20.64 49.03 0.81
N MET A 24 -20.16 48.69 2.01
CA MET A 24 -20.37 49.51 3.21
C MET A 24 -19.46 50.76 3.29
N SER A 25 -18.28 50.72 2.67
CA SER A 25 -17.35 51.84 2.63
C SER A 25 -17.71 52.90 1.60
N ALA A 26 -18.67 52.60 0.70
CA ALA A 26 -19.02 53.48 -0.44
C ALA A 26 -17.80 53.86 -1.31
N ASN A 27 -16.78 53.06 -1.37
CA ASN A 27 -15.65 53.26 -2.26
C ASN A 27 -16.07 53.27 -3.72
N SER A 28 -15.63 54.28 -4.48
CA SER A 28 -15.98 54.46 -5.88
C SER A 28 -15.35 53.41 -6.81
N SER A 29 -14.37 52.67 -6.37
CA SER A 29 -13.69 51.63 -7.15
C SER A 29 -13.26 50.45 -6.33
N ASN A 30 -13.31 49.26 -6.97
CA ASN A 30 -12.77 48.03 -6.38
C ASN A 30 -11.27 48.16 -6.03
N SER A 31 -10.50 48.93 -6.82
CA SER A 31 -9.09 49.18 -6.57
C SER A 31 -8.86 49.91 -5.26
N GLN A 32 -9.68 50.88 -4.92
CA GLN A 32 -9.58 51.59 -3.65
C GLN A 32 -9.84 50.66 -2.47
N THR A 33 -10.86 49.85 -2.55
CA THR A 33 -11.17 48.81 -1.54
C THR A 33 -9.99 47.86 -1.29
N ILE A 34 -9.33 47.44 -2.36
CA ILE A 34 -8.15 46.59 -2.25
C ILE A 34 -6.99 47.30 -1.58
N ILE A 35 -6.74 48.56 -1.95
CA ILE A 35 -5.70 49.36 -1.30
C ILE A 35 -6.00 49.55 0.21
N ASP A 36 -7.24 49.83 0.55
CA ASP A 36 -7.65 50.02 1.94
C ASP A 36 -7.43 48.75 2.78
N LEU A 37 -7.76 47.60 2.24
CA LEU A 37 -7.71 46.33 2.98
C LEU A 37 -6.38 45.56 2.87
N PHE A 38 -5.56 45.83 1.85
CA PHE A 38 -4.30 45.10 1.62
C PHE A 38 -3.05 46.01 1.54
N GLY A 39 -3.24 47.34 1.56
CA GLY A 39 -2.14 48.30 1.45
C GLY A 39 -1.49 48.36 0.06
N THR A 40 -1.96 47.57 -0.91
CA THR A 40 -1.37 47.45 -2.24
C THR A 40 -2.44 47.17 -3.29
N LYS A 41 -2.15 47.55 -4.56
CA LYS A 41 -3.03 47.25 -5.70
C LYS A 41 -2.92 45.80 -6.20
N ILE A 42 -1.87 45.09 -5.78
CA ILE A 42 -1.57 43.74 -6.30
C ILE A 42 -2.23 42.70 -5.42
N THR A 43 -3.19 41.97 -5.99
CA THR A 43 -3.88 40.89 -5.32
C THR A 43 -4.04 39.73 -6.26
N TYR A 44 -3.88 38.51 -5.74
CA TYR A 44 -4.04 37.27 -6.48
C TYR A 44 -5.06 36.37 -5.77
N SER A 45 -5.97 35.78 -6.57
CA SER A 45 -6.85 34.67 -6.19
C SER A 45 -7.52 34.77 -4.81
N PHE A 46 -8.42 35.74 -4.64
CA PHE A 46 -9.20 35.89 -3.39
C PHE A 46 -10.07 34.68 -3.03
N ALA A 47 -10.36 33.83 -4.02
CA ALA A 47 -11.25 32.69 -3.80
C ALA A 47 -10.58 31.49 -3.10
N GLU A 48 -9.25 31.37 -3.17
CA GLU A 48 -8.57 30.18 -2.60
C GLU A 48 -7.46 30.53 -1.63
N LEU A 49 -6.35 31.11 -2.13
CA LEU A 49 -5.14 31.40 -1.37
C LEU A 49 -4.71 32.86 -1.61
N PRO A 50 -5.40 33.82 -1.01
CA PRO A 50 -5.08 35.24 -1.16
C PRO A 50 -3.70 35.58 -0.57
N LEU A 51 -3.09 36.67 -1.08
CA LEU A 51 -1.77 37.15 -0.65
C LEU A 51 -1.91 38.41 0.23
N ASN A 52 -0.81 38.77 0.92
CA ASN A 52 -0.72 39.98 1.76
C ASN A 52 -1.72 40.01 2.94
N LEU A 53 -2.02 38.83 3.50
CA LEU A 53 -2.98 38.71 4.59
C LEU A 53 -2.53 39.37 5.89
N LYS A 54 -1.25 39.67 6.05
CA LYS A 54 -0.74 40.38 7.27
C LYS A 54 -1.41 41.75 7.43
N TYR A 55 -1.45 42.54 6.36
CA TYR A 55 -2.12 43.84 6.41
C TYR A 55 -3.64 43.69 6.56
N PHE A 56 -4.23 42.74 5.80
CA PHE A 56 -5.66 42.45 5.87
C PHE A 56 -6.07 41.98 7.28
N SER A 57 -5.27 41.18 7.95
CA SER A 57 -5.56 40.73 9.33
C SER A 57 -5.58 41.90 10.34
N GLN A 58 -4.70 42.87 10.16
CA GLN A 58 -4.72 44.09 10.97
C GLN A 58 -6.00 44.92 10.76
N CYS A 59 -6.50 44.97 9.51
CA CYS A 59 -7.78 45.59 9.21
C CYS A 59 -8.97 44.90 9.87
N LEU A 60 -8.90 43.56 10.05
CA LEU A 60 -9.91 42.78 10.75
C LEU A 60 -9.73 42.73 12.27
N LYS A 61 -8.63 43.27 12.80
CA LYS A 61 -8.20 43.10 14.21
C LYS A 61 -8.05 41.63 14.63
N LEU A 62 -7.61 40.79 13.70
CA LEU A 62 -7.37 39.37 13.91
C LEU A 62 -5.88 39.04 13.81
N HIS A 63 -5.46 37.95 14.47
CA HIS A 63 -4.18 37.35 14.15
C HIS A 63 -4.21 36.77 12.74
N PHE A 64 -3.13 36.87 11.98
CA PHE A 64 -3.08 36.41 10.58
C PHE A 64 -3.36 34.92 10.45
N ASP A 65 -2.97 34.10 11.43
CA ASP A 65 -3.27 32.65 11.43
C ASP A 65 -4.79 32.37 11.39
N ASN A 66 -5.56 33.19 12.14
CA ASN A 66 -7.01 33.04 12.14
C ASN A 66 -7.59 33.37 10.74
N VAL A 67 -7.08 34.42 10.09
CA VAL A 67 -7.50 34.74 8.72
C VAL A 67 -7.16 33.61 7.75
N VAL A 68 -5.95 33.04 7.84
CA VAL A 68 -5.52 31.94 6.98
C VAL A 68 -6.37 30.70 7.21
N TYR A 69 -6.61 30.32 8.46
CA TYR A 69 -7.29 29.08 8.80
C TYR A 69 -8.83 29.19 8.80
N GLU A 70 -9.41 30.34 9.01
CA GLU A 70 -10.86 30.50 9.17
C GLU A 70 -11.55 31.11 7.93
N HIS A 71 -10.78 31.84 7.07
CA HIS A 71 -11.34 32.60 5.95
C HIS A 71 -10.76 32.25 4.57
N THR A 72 -9.80 31.31 4.50
CA THR A 72 -9.21 30.87 3.22
C THR A 72 -9.36 29.36 3.02
N MET A 73 -8.98 28.87 1.82
CA MET A 73 -8.96 27.44 1.50
C MET A 73 -7.68 26.73 1.99
N PHE A 74 -6.78 27.42 2.68
CA PHE A 74 -5.51 26.85 3.14
C PHE A 74 -5.69 25.56 3.96
N PRO A 75 -6.62 25.47 4.94
CA PRO A 75 -6.81 24.25 5.73
C PRO A 75 -7.27 23.03 4.91
N LEU A 76 -7.92 23.25 3.78
CA LEU A 76 -8.32 22.19 2.86
C LEU A 76 -7.10 21.50 2.21
N TYR A 77 -6.08 22.28 1.88
CA TYR A 77 -4.90 21.83 1.13
C TYR A 77 -3.77 21.38 2.05
N ALA A 78 -3.56 22.09 3.16
CA ALA A 78 -2.40 21.96 4.04
C ALA A 78 -2.15 20.50 4.52
N PRO A 79 -3.14 19.71 4.97
CA PRO A 79 -2.91 18.36 5.49
C PRO A 79 -2.34 17.38 4.47
N PHE A 80 -2.53 17.65 3.17
CA PHE A 80 -2.06 16.81 2.06
C PHE A 80 -0.74 17.28 1.44
N MET A 81 -0.15 18.33 1.99
CA MET A 81 1.12 18.91 1.54
C MET A 81 2.26 18.55 2.47
N ASP A 82 3.46 18.44 1.92
CA ASP A 82 4.67 18.38 2.73
C ASP A 82 4.79 19.66 3.59
N LYS A 83 5.23 19.48 4.83
CA LYS A 83 5.34 20.59 5.81
C LYS A 83 6.09 21.81 5.26
N GLY A 84 7.20 21.59 4.54
CA GLY A 84 7.98 22.69 3.94
C GLY A 84 7.18 23.49 2.90
N LYS A 85 6.41 22.81 2.04
CA LYS A 85 5.55 23.46 1.03
C LYS A 85 4.40 24.20 1.70
N SER A 86 3.74 23.58 2.66
CA SER A 86 2.64 24.20 3.40
C SER A 86 3.10 25.47 4.11
N THR A 87 4.24 25.42 4.82
CA THR A 87 4.84 26.59 5.47
C THR A 87 5.17 27.70 4.47
N ALA A 88 5.80 27.36 3.33
CA ALA A 88 6.15 28.34 2.31
C ALA A 88 4.92 29.02 1.69
N ILE A 89 3.82 28.26 1.46
CA ILE A 89 2.56 28.82 0.99
C ILE A 89 1.96 29.75 2.03
N CYS A 90 1.92 29.35 3.29
CA CYS A 90 1.40 30.16 4.39
C CYS A 90 2.20 31.48 4.53
N GLN A 91 3.54 31.41 4.55
CA GLN A 91 4.40 32.62 4.60
C GLN A 91 4.15 33.54 3.41
N ARG A 92 3.92 33.01 2.22
CA ARG A 92 3.58 33.81 1.05
C ARG A 92 2.20 34.45 1.17
N MET A 93 1.21 33.72 1.68
CA MET A 93 -0.13 34.29 1.94
C MET A 93 -0.05 35.45 2.95
N ILE A 94 0.79 35.33 3.96
CA ILE A 94 1.00 36.39 4.95
C ILE A 94 1.69 37.60 4.32
N GLY A 95 2.56 37.43 3.34
CA GLY A 95 3.34 38.49 2.70
C GLY A 95 4.77 38.60 3.22
N GLU A 96 5.31 37.57 3.84
CA GLU A 96 6.67 37.50 4.40
C GLU A 96 7.73 36.98 3.43
N CYS A 97 7.31 36.48 2.24
CA CYS A 97 8.23 35.98 1.22
C CYS A 97 8.32 36.92 0.03
N ASP A 98 9.52 36.94 -0.57
CA ASP A 98 9.76 37.61 -1.84
C ASP A 98 8.75 37.11 -2.91
N SER A 99 7.90 38.03 -3.37
CA SER A 99 6.85 37.76 -4.36
C SER A 99 7.40 37.29 -5.72
N SER A 100 8.72 37.50 -5.96
CA SER A 100 9.41 37.05 -7.19
C SER A 100 9.64 35.51 -7.22
N LYS A 101 9.72 34.85 -6.09
CA LYS A 101 9.89 33.39 -6.00
C LYS A 101 8.54 32.69 -6.15
N ARG A 102 8.31 32.08 -7.29
CA ARG A 102 7.15 31.21 -7.51
C ARG A 102 7.26 29.97 -6.62
N VAL A 103 6.43 29.91 -5.58
CA VAL A 103 6.20 28.63 -4.88
C VAL A 103 5.23 27.84 -5.75
N ASP A 104 5.73 26.82 -6.43
CA ASP A 104 4.88 25.89 -7.16
C ASP A 104 4.12 25.04 -6.14
N SER A 105 2.90 25.45 -5.83
CA SER A 105 2.03 24.68 -4.92
C SER A 105 1.56 23.36 -5.52
N GLY A 106 1.63 23.21 -6.86
CA GLY A 106 1.04 22.08 -7.57
C GLY A 106 -0.50 22.06 -7.59
N ILE A 107 -1.15 22.96 -6.85
CA ILE A 107 -2.63 23.03 -6.72
C ILE A 107 -3.28 23.17 -8.09
N TYR A 108 -2.71 24.00 -8.96
CA TYR A 108 -3.23 24.27 -10.30
C TYR A 108 -2.91 23.21 -11.36
N GLN A 109 -2.12 22.18 -10.99
CA GLN A 109 -1.65 21.13 -11.92
C GLN A 109 -2.31 19.77 -11.65
N CYS A 110 -3.19 19.67 -10.65
CA CYS A 110 -3.78 18.39 -10.22
C CYS A 110 -4.93 17.88 -11.12
N GLY A 111 -5.33 18.64 -12.16
CA GLY A 111 -6.33 18.22 -13.13
C GLY A 111 -7.78 18.35 -12.64
N VAL A 112 -8.02 18.77 -11.40
CA VAL A 112 -9.36 19.04 -10.88
C VAL A 112 -9.73 20.50 -11.20
N PRO A 113 -10.91 20.75 -11.77
CA PRO A 113 -11.34 22.11 -12.11
C PRO A 113 -11.60 22.97 -10.88
N TYR A 114 -11.68 24.28 -11.10
CA TYR A 114 -12.17 25.24 -10.12
C TYR A 114 -13.66 25.45 -10.26
N THR A 115 -14.29 25.82 -9.15
CA THR A 115 -15.64 26.37 -9.18
C THR A 115 -15.66 27.66 -10.02
N ARG A 116 -16.53 27.72 -11.02
CA ARG A 116 -16.61 28.85 -11.96
C ARG A 116 -17.51 29.96 -11.44
N THR A 117 -18.59 29.58 -10.75
CA THR A 117 -19.60 30.48 -10.19
C THR A 117 -19.68 30.31 -8.68
N LEU A 118 -20.02 31.36 -7.96
CA LEU A 118 -20.23 31.32 -6.53
C LEU A 118 -21.53 30.56 -6.21
N LYS A 119 -21.47 29.71 -5.20
CA LYS A 119 -22.57 28.87 -4.74
C LYS A 119 -23.01 29.26 -3.33
N TYR A 120 -24.29 29.02 -3.05
CA TYR A 120 -24.85 29.29 -1.74
C TYR A 120 -25.89 28.26 -1.36
N CYS A 121 -26.12 28.12 -0.06
CA CYS A 121 -27.25 27.36 0.49
C CYS A 121 -28.38 28.34 0.79
N PRO A 122 -29.63 28.11 0.30
CA PRO A 122 -30.73 29.01 0.55
C PRO A 122 -31.09 29.15 2.03
N ILE A 123 -30.95 28.08 2.81
CA ILE A 123 -31.19 28.11 4.27
C ILE A 123 -30.11 28.91 4.99
N CYS A 124 -28.80 28.65 4.69
CA CYS A 124 -27.71 29.47 5.27
C CYS A 124 -27.87 30.96 4.93
N LYS A 125 -28.38 31.27 3.74
CA LYS A 125 -28.63 32.65 3.32
C LYS A 125 -29.73 33.29 4.18
N SER A 126 -30.87 32.64 4.32
CA SER A 126 -32.00 33.12 5.14
C SER A 126 -31.60 33.31 6.59
N GLU A 127 -30.94 32.33 7.19
CA GLU A 127 -30.43 32.44 8.56
C GLU A 127 -29.48 33.62 8.77
N ALA A 128 -28.55 33.85 7.83
CA ALA A 128 -27.62 34.98 7.90
C ALA A 128 -28.35 36.32 7.74
N GLU A 129 -29.33 36.43 6.87
CA GLU A 129 -30.16 37.63 6.71
C GLU A 129 -31.01 37.94 7.95
N GLU A 130 -31.56 36.90 8.60
CA GLU A 130 -32.34 37.05 9.84
C GLU A 130 -31.46 37.43 11.04
N GLN A 131 -30.29 36.79 11.19
CA GLN A 131 -29.44 36.96 12.38
C GLN A 131 -28.54 38.20 12.31
N ILE A 132 -28.02 38.53 11.13
CA ILE A 132 -26.99 39.56 10.94
C ILE A 132 -27.42 40.61 9.91
N GLY A 133 -28.56 40.51 9.28
CA GLY A 133 -29.05 41.46 8.29
C GLY A 133 -28.42 41.35 6.90
N ILE A 134 -27.42 40.47 6.71
CA ILE A 134 -26.71 40.33 5.43
C ILE A 134 -26.22 38.90 5.20
N ALA A 135 -26.47 38.40 4.00
CA ALA A 135 -25.93 37.13 3.56
C ALA A 135 -24.45 37.27 3.11
N TYR A 136 -23.70 36.19 3.26
CA TYR A 136 -22.28 36.15 2.90
C TYR A 136 -21.88 34.83 2.24
N TRP A 137 -20.76 34.85 1.50
CA TRP A 137 -20.25 33.68 0.81
C TRP A 137 -19.47 32.81 1.77
N LYS A 138 -19.99 31.61 2.04
CA LYS A 138 -19.27 30.60 2.82
C LYS A 138 -18.23 29.90 1.95
N ARG A 139 -17.01 29.75 2.47
CA ARG A 139 -15.88 29.09 1.75
C ARG A 139 -16.17 27.61 1.46
N THR A 140 -16.79 26.89 2.39
CA THR A 140 -17.14 25.46 2.21
C THR A 140 -17.96 25.25 0.93
N HIS A 141 -18.88 26.15 0.61
CA HIS A 141 -19.72 26.05 -0.58
C HIS A 141 -18.93 26.27 -1.88
N GLN A 142 -17.76 26.93 -1.84
CA GLN A 142 -17.01 27.29 -3.04
C GLN A 142 -16.03 26.20 -3.47
N VAL A 143 -15.87 25.12 -2.70
CA VAL A 143 -14.97 24.02 -3.06
C VAL A 143 -15.53 23.22 -4.22
N PHE A 144 -14.69 22.90 -5.22
CA PHE A 144 -15.09 22.03 -6.32
C PHE A 144 -15.50 20.65 -5.78
N GLY A 145 -16.60 20.11 -6.31
CA GLY A 145 -17.17 18.84 -5.84
C GLY A 145 -18.21 19.00 -4.73
N VAL A 146 -18.24 20.13 -4.00
CA VAL A 146 -19.30 20.40 -3.03
C VAL A 146 -20.55 20.88 -3.77
N LYS A 147 -21.62 20.10 -3.66
CA LYS A 147 -22.93 20.35 -4.28
C LYS A 147 -24.05 20.43 -3.25
N ILE A 148 -23.79 19.99 -2.03
CA ILE A 148 -24.75 19.93 -0.92
C ILE A 148 -24.18 20.74 0.24
N CYS A 149 -25.06 21.44 0.96
CA CYS A 149 -24.68 22.10 2.20
C CYS A 149 -24.45 21.04 3.29
N PRO A 150 -23.26 20.98 3.92
CA PRO A 150 -22.97 19.98 4.95
C PRO A 150 -23.79 20.18 6.24
N ILE A 151 -24.26 21.41 6.47
CA ILE A 151 -25.05 21.77 7.66
C ILE A 151 -26.54 21.43 7.44
N HIS A 152 -27.12 21.93 6.35
CA HIS A 152 -28.56 21.82 6.10
C HIS A 152 -28.94 20.60 5.27
N LYS A 153 -27.96 19.90 4.67
CA LYS A 153 -28.17 18.70 3.83
C LYS A 153 -29.14 18.95 2.67
N VAL A 154 -29.04 20.14 2.08
CA VAL A 154 -29.81 20.53 0.89
C VAL A 154 -28.86 20.86 -0.25
N TRP A 155 -29.33 20.72 -1.49
CA TRP A 155 -28.58 21.12 -2.68
C TRP A 155 -28.23 22.60 -2.61
N LEU A 156 -27.00 22.93 -3.02
CA LEU A 156 -26.59 24.33 -3.19
C LEU A 156 -27.23 24.93 -4.43
N CYS A 157 -27.36 26.25 -4.44
CA CYS A 157 -27.79 27.02 -5.59
C CYS A 157 -26.61 27.71 -6.27
N ASP A 158 -26.64 27.79 -7.60
CA ASP A 158 -25.70 28.57 -8.38
C ASP A 158 -26.17 30.03 -8.45
N SER A 159 -25.33 30.95 -8.05
CA SER A 159 -25.66 32.38 -8.09
C SER A 159 -25.53 33.00 -9.50
N GLY A 160 -24.88 32.34 -10.43
CA GLY A 160 -24.45 32.89 -11.70
C GLY A 160 -23.30 33.91 -11.60
N ILE A 161 -22.90 34.31 -10.39
CA ILE A 161 -21.78 35.24 -10.17
C ILE A 161 -20.48 34.50 -10.36
N MET A 162 -19.64 35.00 -11.26
CA MET A 162 -18.36 34.37 -11.60
C MET A 162 -17.35 34.55 -10.47
N VAL A 163 -16.64 33.46 -10.16
CA VAL A 163 -15.50 33.54 -9.24
C VAL A 163 -14.41 34.41 -9.86
N PRO A 164 -13.88 35.42 -9.14
CA PRO A 164 -12.84 36.31 -9.66
C PRO A 164 -11.60 35.52 -10.13
N ASN A 165 -11.26 35.65 -11.41
CA ASN A 165 -10.12 35.00 -12.02
C ASN A 165 -8.94 35.98 -12.16
N LYS A 166 -7.69 35.47 -12.17
CA LYS A 166 -6.42 36.22 -12.22
C LYS A 166 -6.29 37.33 -13.28
N ARG A 167 -7.17 37.38 -14.28
CA ARG A 167 -7.06 38.26 -15.46
C ARG A 167 -8.20 39.25 -15.65
N LYS A 168 -9.28 39.15 -14.90
CA LYS A 168 -10.40 40.10 -15.00
C LYS A 168 -10.50 40.91 -13.72
N PHE A 169 -10.82 42.19 -13.88
CA PHE A 169 -11.12 43.10 -12.78
C PHE A 169 -12.01 42.41 -11.76
N LEU A 170 -11.61 42.54 -10.50
CA LEU A 170 -12.34 41.99 -9.38
C LEU A 170 -13.72 42.65 -9.33
N ASP A 171 -14.73 41.90 -9.69
CA ASP A 171 -16.12 42.30 -9.49
C ASP A 171 -16.50 41.88 -8.06
N LEU A 172 -16.59 42.85 -7.16
CA LEU A 172 -16.89 42.66 -5.74
C LEU A 172 -18.39 42.57 -5.54
N GLN A 173 -18.97 41.41 -5.67
CA GLN A 173 -20.41 41.17 -5.53
C GLN A 173 -20.76 40.46 -4.24
N LEU A 174 -21.71 40.99 -3.50
CA LEU A 174 -22.33 40.32 -2.37
C LEU A 174 -23.23 39.18 -2.85
N LEU A 175 -23.66 38.34 -1.93
CA LEU A 175 -24.76 37.42 -2.17
C LEU A 175 -26.06 38.23 -2.23
N PRO A 176 -26.72 38.36 -3.41
CA PRO A 176 -27.87 39.22 -3.59
C PRO A 176 -29.07 38.76 -2.74
N GLN A 177 -29.81 39.71 -2.21
CA GLN A 177 -31.07 39.41 -1.51
C GLN A 177 -32.07 38.74 -2.43
N ASN A 178 -32.30 39.37 -3.61
CA ASN A 178 -33.19 38.84 -4.65
C ASN A 178 -32.37 38.14 -5.72
N ILE A 179 -32.17 36.84 -5.59
CA ILE A 179 -31.46 36.01 -6.55
C ILE A 179 -32.42 34.98 -7.16
N ILE A 180 -32.36 34.83 -8.47
CA ILE A 180 -33.11 33.77 -9.15
C ILE A 180 -32.44 32.44 -8.76
N GLN A 181 -33.17 31.63 -8.04
CA GLN A 181 -32.70 30.35 -7.58
C GLN A 181 -32.48 29.39 -8.75
N LYS A 182 -31.25 29.00 -8.97
CA LYS A 182 -30.88 27.96 -9.92
C LYS A 182 -30.30 26.81 -9.17
N ASP A 183 -31.09 25.77 -8.96
CA ASP A 183 -30.68 24.58 -8.24
C ASP A 183 -29.57 23.86 -9.00
N ILE A 184 -28.53 23.46 -8.27
CA ILE A 184 -27.45 22.60 -8.75
C ILE A 184 -27.85 21.13 -8.47
N LYS A 185 -29.05 20.73 -8.88
CA LYS A 185 -29.47 19.34 -8.71
C LYS A 185 -28.66 18.43 -9.63
N GLU A 186 -28.09 17.43 -9.04
CA GLU A 186 -27.55 16.28 -9.72
C GLU A 186 -28.52 15.11 -9.55
N ASP A 187 -28.12 13.94 -10.06
CA ASP A 187 -28.91 12.73 -9.86
C ASP A 187 -28.99 12.40 -8.35
N GLU A 188 -30.19 12.18 -7.84
CA GLU A 188 -30.47 11.86 -6.44
C GLU A 188 -29.70 10.63 -5.96
N MET A 189 -29.39 9.73 -6.88
CA MET A 189 -28.54 8.55 -6.61
C MET A 189 -27.17 8.93 -6.01
N TYR A 190 -26.62 10.09 -6.36
CA TYR A 190 -25.32 10.56 -5.87
C TYR A 190 -25.41 11.45 -4.62
N PHE A 191 -26.61 11.67 -4.07
CA PHE A 191 -26.80 12.57 -2.93
C PHE A 191 -25.89 12.25 -1.75
N HIS A 192 -25.86 10.98 -1.32
CA HIS A 192 -25.03 10.55 -0.19
C HIS A 192 -23.53 10.74 -0.44
N ILE A 193 -23.08 10.55 -1.68
CA ILE A 193 -21.68 10.76 -2.06
C ILE A 193 -21.33 12.25 -1.99
N PHE A 194 -22.17 13.11 -2.56
CA PHE A 194 -21.98 14.56 -2.49
C PHE A 194 -22.03 15.08 -1.05
N LEU A 195 -22.90 14.52 -0.22
CA LEU A 195 -22.98 14.87 1.20
C LEU A 195 -21.68 14.47 1.93
N SER A 196 -21.20 13.26 1.71
CA SER A 196 -19.93 12.81 2.30
C SER A 196 -18.74 13.69 1.89
N ILE A 197 -18.67 14.09 0.62
CA ILE A 197 -17.64 15.04 0.15
C ILE A 197 -17.80 16.39 0.85
N ALA A 198 -19.02 16.92 0.97
CA ALA A 198 -19.29 18.20 1.61
C ALA A 198 -18.93 18.19 3.11
N GLU A 199 -19.29 17.13 3.83
CA GLU A 199 -18.95 16.93 5.24
C GLU A 199 -17.43 16.78 5.41
N GLY A 200 -16.76 16.04 4.51
CA GLY A 200 -15.30 15.91 4.50
C GLY A 200 -14.60 17.23 4.27
N VAL A 201 -15.06 18.03 3.31
CA VAL A 201 -14.53 19.40 3.07
C VAL A 201 -14.78 20.30 4.27
N HIS A 202 -15.97 20.27 4.85
CA HIS A 202 -16.31 21.03 6.03
C HIS A 202 -15.41 20.68 7.22
N THR A 203 -15.18 19.40 7.43
CA THR A 203 -14.27 18.90 8.46
C THR A 203 -12.85 19.38 8.26
N LEU A 204 -12.32 19.32 7.01
CA LEU A 204 -10.97 19.81 6.70
C LEU A 204 -10.82 21.32 6.88
N LEU A 205 -11.83 22.10 6.50
CA LEU A 205 -11.79 23.56 6.61
C LEU A 205 -11.90 24.06 8.05
N ASN A 206 -12.67 23.37 8.88
CA ASN A 206 -12.95 23.82 10.26
C ASN A 206 -12.08 23.16 11.34
N ASN A 207 -11.13 22.31 10.95
CA ASN A 207 -10.16 21.69 11.87
C ASN A 207 -8.73 21.97 11.41
N ARG A 208 -7.83 22.12 12.37
CA ARG A 208 -6.38 22.25 12.11
C ARG A 208 -5.73 20.88 12.18
N PHE A 209 -5.75 20.16 11.06
CA PHE A 209 -5.09 18.87 10.96
C PHE A 209 -3.56 19.03 10.81
N PRO A 210 -2.77 18.05 11.32
CA PRO A 210 -1.33 18.08 11.14
C PRO A 210 -0.95 17.86 9.67
N ASN A 211 0.12 18.53 9.23
CA ASN A 211 0.74 18.21 7.96
C ASN A 211 1.47 16.86 8.08
N LEU A 212 0.93 15.84 7.46
CA LEU A 212 1.58 14.53 7.43
C LEU A 212 2.74 14.54 6.43
N TYR A 213 3.87 13.92 6.79
CA TYR A 213 4.89 13.60 5.81
C TYR A 213 4.32 12.64 4.77
N ARG A 214 4.80 12.75 3.55
CA ARG A 214 4.34 11.89 2.44
C ARG A 214 4.34 10.39 2.80
N ASN A 215 5.39 9.93 3.46
CA ASN A 215 5.51 8.53 3.85
C ASN A 215 4.44 8.12 4.87
N GLU A 216 4.06 8.99 5.80
CA GLU A 216 2.99 8.78 6.77
C GLU A 216 1.64 8.71 6.07
N LEU A 217 1.37 9.66 5.17
CA LEU A 217 0.15 9.68 4.38
C LEU A 217 -0.03 8.38 3.55
N ILE A 218 1.03 7.96 2.85
CA ILE A 218 1.01 6.72 2.06
C ILE A 218 0.88 5.50 2.96
N ARG A 219 1.56 5.45 4.10
CA ARG A 219 1.43 4.36 5.08
C ARG A 219 -0.02 4.18 5.53
N ARG A 220 -0.74 5.28 5.82
CA ARG A 220 -2.16 5.26 6.20
C ARG A 220 -3.02 4.63 5.10
N TYR A 221 -2.83 5.05 3.86
CA TYR A 221 -3.52 4.42 2.72
C TYR A 221 -3.15 2.95 2.58
N MET A 222 -1.88 2.57 2.73
CA MET A 222 -1.46 1.18 2.60
C MET A 222 -2.14 0.27 3.62
N VAL A 223 -2.25 0.70 4.89
CA VAL A 223 -2.94 -0.08 5.92
C VAL A 223 -4.42 -0.29 5.56
N LEU A 224 -5.12 0.76 5.15
CA LEU A 224 -6.53 0.68 4.74
C LEU A 224 -6.71 -0.20 3.49
N LEU A 225 -5.82 -0.08 2.50
CA LEU A 225 -5.84 -0.91 1.30
C LEU A 225 -5.54 -2.37 1.60
N GLN A 226 -4.61 -2.66 2.53
CA GLN A 226 -4.33 -4.02 2.97
C GLN A 226 -5.51 -4.64 3.70
N GLN A 227 -6.20 -3.88 4.55
CA GLN A 227 -7.41 -4.33 5.24
C GLN A 227 -8.49 -4.77 4.25
N ARG A 228 -8.63 -4.09 3.11
CA ARG A 228 -9.55 -4.46 2.01
C ARG A 228 -8.97 -5.48 1.03
N GLY A 229 -7.74 -5.93 1.21
CA GLY A 229 -7.08 -6.87 0.29
C GLY A 229 -6.68 -6.26 -1.06
N LEU A 230 -6.68 -4.93 -1.16
CA LEU A 230 -6.29 -4.17 -2.36
C LEU A 230 -4.79 -3.86 -2.42
N ALA A 231 -4.05 -4.18 -1.36
CA ALA A 231 -2.59 -4.20 -1.35
C ALA A 231 -2.08 -5.52 -0.80
N LEU A 232 -0.93 -5.98 -1.30
CA LEU A 232 -0.26 -7.19 -0.83
C LEU A 232 0.49 -6.91 0.49
N ASN A 233 0.86 -7.98 1.19
CA ASN A 233 1.65 -7.90 2.43
C ASN A 233 3.02 -7.19 2.27
N ASN A 234 3.56 -7.16 1.05
CA ASN A 234 4.79 -6.44 0.71
C ASN A 234 4.58 -4.96 0.36
N GLY A 235 3.35 -4.44 0.51
CA GLY A 235 2.99 -3.07 0.18
C GLY A 235 2.72 -2.80 -1.31
N ARG A 236 2.76 -3.82 -2.19
CA ARG A 236 2.40 -3.64 -3.60
C ARG A 236 0.89 -3.49 -3.75
N VAL A 237 0.45 -2.36 -4.28
CA VAL A 237 -0.97 -2.08 -4.56
C VAL A 237 -1.42 -2.85 -5.80
N LYS A 238 -2.62 -3.39 -5.76
CA LYS A 238 -3.30 -3.98 -6.91
C LYS A 238 -4.03 -2.89 -7.69
N THR A 239 -3.26 -2.00 -8.32
CA THR A 239 -3.76 -0.74 -8.92
C THR A 239 -4.95 -0.97 -9.85
N LYS A 240 -4.90 -1.98 -10.72
CA LYS A 240 -6.01 -2.29 -11.64
C LYS A 240 -7.29 -2.62 -10.85
N GLN A 241 -7.22 -3.56 -9.92
CA GLN A 241 -8.37 -3.97 -9.10
C GLN A 241 -8.91 -2.78 -8.28
N LEU A 242 -8.04 -1.98 -7.69
CA LEU A 242 -8.42 -0.78 -6.93
C LEU A 242 -9.18 0.24 -7.80
N CYS A 243 -8.71 0.49 -9.02
CA CYS A 243 -9.40 1.41 -9.94
C CYS A 243 -10.76 0.86 -10.38
N GLU A 244 -10.83 -0.45 -10.68
CA GLU A 244 -12.09 -1.12 -11.07
C GLU A 244 -13.13 -1.10 -9.94
N GLU A 245 -12.72 -1.41 -8.70
CA GLU A 245 -13.61 -1.35 -7.53
C GLU A 245 -14.06 0.09 -7.22
N LEU A 246 -13.16 1.07 -7.33
CA LEU A 246 -13.50 2.48 -7.12
C LEU A 246 -14.44 2.99 -8.22
N GLN A 247 -14.25 2.57 -9.47
CA GLN A 247 -15.15 2.89 -10.58
C GLN A 247 -16.53 2.25 -10.40
N LEU A 248 -16.59 1.02 -9.88
CA LEU A 248 -17.87 0.36 -9.56
C LEU A 248 -18.59 1.06 -8.40
N PHE A 249 -17.84 1.50 -7.38
CA PHE A 249 -18.38 2.16 -6.19
C PHE A 249 -19.02 3.53 -6.49
N TYR A 250 -18.33 4.36 -7.28
CA TYR A 250 -18.80 5.73 -7.59
C TYR A 250 -19.62 5.83 -8.89
N GLY A 251 -19.43 4.91 -9.82
CA GLY A 251 -19.91 5.02 -11.19
C GLY A 251 -18.97 5.87 -12.08
N GLU A 252 -18.86 5.49 -13.34
CA GLU A 252 -17.98 6.17 -14.30
C GLU A 252 -18.40 7.62 -14.56
N GLU A 253 -19.70 7.86 -14.66
CA GLU A 253 -20.25 9.20 -14.91
C GLU A 253 -19.92 10.15 -13.76
N PHE A 254 -20.10 9.71 -12.52
CA PHE A 254 -19.75 10.50 -11.34
C PHE A 254 -18.26 10.87 -11.33
N LEU A 255 -17.37 9.88 -11.54
CA LEU A 255 -15.93 10.13 -11.56
C LEU A 255 -15.53 11.10 -12.69
N ARG A 256 -16.20 11.04 -13.84
CA ARG A 256 -15.99 11.99 -14.94
C ARG A 256 -16.41 13.41 -14.56
N LYS A 257 -17.58 13.57 -13.93
CA LYS A 257 -18.03 14.87 -13.39
C LYS A 257 -17.06 15.45 -12.36
N MET A 258 -16.40 14.57 -11.58
CA MET A 258 -15.38 14.95 -10.59
C MET A 258 -13.98 15.11 -11.18
N SER A 259 -13.78 14.90 -12.49
CA SER A 259 -12.46 14.87 -13.15
C SER A 259 -11.48 13.88 -12.51
N CYS A 260 -12.01 12.74 -12.07
CA CYS A 260 -11.32 11.67 -11.38
C CYS A 260 -11.50 10.30 -12.07
N ASP A 261 -11.88 10.29 -13.37
CA ASP A 261 -12.07 9.07 -14.16
C ASP A 261 -10.74 8.40 -14.55
N PHE A 262 -10.86 7.23 -15.16
CA PHE A 262 -9.75 6.38 -15.57
C PHE A 262 -9.68 6.18 -17.10
N GLN A 263 -10.18 7.13 -17.91
CA GLN A 263 -10.24 7.02 -19.37
C GLN A 263 -8.89 6.76 -20.03
N ASN A 264 -7.80 7.28 -19.46
CA ASN A 264 -6.43 7.08 -19.94
C ASN A 264 -5.77 5.78 -19.43
N GLY A 265 -6.58 4.85 -18.89
CA GLY A 265 -6.13 3.59 -18.34
C GLY A 265 -5.69 3.68 -16.87
N TYR A 266 -5.52 2.53 -16.25
CA TYR A 266 -5.23 2.44 -14.81
C TYR A 266 -3.78 2.81 -14.47
N ARG A 267 -2.84 2.52 -15.36
CA ARG A 267 -1.44 2.92 -15.20
C ARG A 267 -1.31 4.42 -15.45
N HIS A 268 -0.60 5.10 -14.55
CA HIS A 268 -0.44 6.57 -14.57
C HIS A 268 -1.73 7.36 -14.30
N SER A 269 -2.81 6.70 -13.86
CA SER A 269 -4.00 7.39 -13.36
C SER A 269 -3.65 8.30 -12.17
N TRP A 270 -4.57 9.22 -11.82
CA TRP A 270 -4.39 10.05 -10.62
C TRP A 270 -4.17 9.19 -9.37
N LEU A 271 -4.88 8.06 -9.25
CA LEU A 271 -4.82 7.14 -8.12
C LEU A 271 -3.47 6.39 -8.05
N ASP A 272 -2.98 5.90 -9.20
CA ASP A 272 -1.65 5.29 -9.29
C ASP A 272 -0.55 6.29 -8.93
N ARG A 273 -0.64 7.52 -9.45
CA ARG A 273 0.30 8.59 -9.12
C ARG A 273 0.22 9.03 -7.66
N LEU A 274 -0.98 9.10 -7.07
CA LEU A 274 -1.19 9.44 -5.67
C LEU A 274 -0.47 8.45 -4.76
N LEU A 275 -0.54 7.16 -5.05
CA LEU A 275 0.05 6.11 -4.21
C LEU A 275 1.56 5.90 -4.45
N HIS A 276 2.06 6.11 -5.67
CA HIS A 276 3.42 5.73 -6.05
C HIS A 276 4.34 6.91 -6.39
N ARG A 277 3.84 8.05 -6.92
CA ARG A 277 4.69 9.12 -7.41
C ARG A 277 5.15 10.07 -6.31
N ARG A 278 6.45 10.23 -6.12
CA ARG A 278 7.04 11.20 -5.18
C ARG A 278 6.90 12.64 -5.71
N GLY A 279 6.67 13.59 -4.81
CA GLY A 279 6.72 15.04 -5.10
C GLY A 279 5.51 15.62 -5.84
N ALA A 280 4.53 14.82 -6.26
CA ALA A 280 3.30 15.32 -6.85
C ALA A 280 2.30 15.74 -5.76
N PHE A 281 1.62 16.85 -6.00
CA PHE A 281 0.47 17.28 -5.21
C PHE A 281 -0.81 16.74 -5.87
N PHE A 282 -1.76 16.33 -5.05
CA PHE A 282 -3.08 15.85 -5.47
C PHE A 282 -4.15 16.70 -4.82
N HIS A 283 -5.23 16.96 -5.56
CA HIS A 283 -6.33 17.77 -5.04
C HIS A 283 -6.99 17.08 -3.84
N PRO A 284 -7.40 17.82 -2.78
CA PRO A 284 -8.09 17.24 -1.63
C PRO A 284 -9.30 16.37 -1.99
N LEU A 285 -10.03 16.69 -3.05
CA LEU A 285 -11.12 15.87 -3.55
C LEU A 285 -10.68 14.43 -3.90
N GLN A 286 -9.50 14.25 -4.51
CA GLN A 286 -8.96 12.92 -4.85
C GLN A 286 -8.64 12.11 -3.58
N HIS A 287 -8.13 12.79 -2.55
CA HIS A 287 -7.92 12.18 -1.24
C HIS A 287 -9.25 11.83 -0.55
N LEU A 288 -10.22 12.74 -0.58
CA LEU A 288 -11.55 12.52 -0.01
C LEU A 288 -12.26 11.33 -0.65
N LEU A 289 -12.23 11.22 -1.98
CA LEU A 289 -12.78 10.06 -2.69
C LEU A 289 -12.12 8.75 -2.26
N LEU A 290 -10.79 8.74 -2.14
CA LEU A 290 -10.10 7.52 -1.70
C LEU A 290 -10.41 7.18 -0.23
N ILE A 291 -10.41 8.17 0.67
CA ILE A 291 -10.72 7.98 2.10
C ILE A 291 -12.15 7.49 2.29
N HIS A 292 -13.11 8.09 1.59
CA HIS A 292 -14.52 7.68 1.64
C HIS A 292 -14.71 6.27 1.06
N PHE A 293 -14.11 5.94 -0.09
CA PHE A 293 -14.11 4.58 -0.64
C PHE A 293 -13.54 3.56 0.36
N LEU A 294 -12.52 3.94 1.13
CA LEU A 294 -11.90 3.09 2.16
C LEU A 294 -12.70 3.07 3.49
N GLU A 295 -13.88 3.71 3.53
CA GLU A 295 -14.77 3.79 4.72
C GLU A 295 -14.04 4.31 5.96
N CYS A 296 -13.16 5.28 5.77
CA CYS A 296 -12.42 5.92 6.85
C CYS A 296 -12.96 7.33 7.08
N ASP A 297 -13.19 7.67 8.34
CA ASP A 297 -13.50 9.04 8.73
C ASP A 297 -12.24 9.92 8.64
N ILE A 298 -12.41 11.18 8.18
CA ILE A 298 -11.30 12.11 7.98
C ILE A 298 -10.61 12.47 9.29
N SER A 299 -11.35 12.67 10.37
CA SER A 299 -10.77 12.97 11.66
C SER A 299 -9.92 11.80 12.15
N ASN A 300 -10.45 10.58 12.04
CA ASN A 300 -9.71 9.36 12.33
C ASN A 300 -8.48 9.18 11.45
N PHE A 301 -8.59 9.54 10.16
CA PHE A 301 -7.48 9.43 9.23
C PHE A 301 -6.29 10.32 9.62
N PHE A 302 -6.53 11.52 10.16
CA PHE A 302 -5.46 12.46 10.53
C PHE A 302 -5.04 12.43 11.99
N GLN A 303 -5.95 12.12 12.92
CA GLN A 303 -5.70 12.23 14.37
C GLN A 303 -5.06 10.98 14.97
N LYS A 304 -5.24 9.80 14.38
CA LYS A 304 -4.59 8.57 14.88
C LYS A 304 -3.08 8.72 14.85
N LYS A 305 -2.42 8.39 15.96
CA LYS A 305 -0.96 8.31 16.03
C LYS A 305 -0.44 7.21 15.12
N ASP A 306 0.74 7.38 14.58
CA ASP A 306 1.35 6.40 13.66
C ASP A 306 1.54 5.02 14.29
N GLU A 307 1.72 4.95 15.61
CA GLU A 307 1.81 3.72 16.38
C GLU A 307 0.48 2.96 16.44
N GLU A 308 -0.65 3.66 16.35
CA GLU A 308 -2.00 3.10 16.33
C GLU A 308 -2.41 2.60 14.93
N ILE A 309 -1.67 3.00 13.90
CA ILE A 309 -1.93 2.65 12.51
C ILE A 309 -1.16 1.37 12.18
N GLN A 310 -1.72 0.24 12.61
CA GLN A 310 -1.16 -1.07 12.34
C GLN A 310 -2.09 -1.88 11.44
N TYR A 311 -1.49 -2.65 10.55
CA TYR A 311 -2.22 -3.64 9.77
C TYR A 311 -2.55 -4.83 10.65
N ILE A 312 -3.79 -4.92 11.11
CA ILE A 312 -4.31 -6.00 11.94
C ILE A 312 -5.37 -6.77 11.14
N PRO A 313 -4.94 -7.68 10.24
CA PRO A 313 -5.83 -8.30 9.26
C PRO A 313 -6.98 -9.09 9.88
N TYR A 314 -6.82 -9.60 11.10
CA TYR A 314 -7.82 -10.42 11.79
C TYR A 314 -8.46 -9.69 12.99
N GLY A 315 -8.26 -8.39 13.16
CA GLY A 315 -8.71 -7.61 14.31
C GLY A 315 -7.90 -7.88 15.59
N ILE A 316 -8.32 -7.27 16.69
CA ILE A 316 -7.59 -7.32 17.98
C ILE A 316 -7.92 -8.60 18.76
N GLY A 317 -8.98 -9.32 18.42
CA GLY A 317 -9.51 -10.44 19.19
C GLY A 317 -10.48 -9.97 20.31
N PRO A 318 -10.93 -10.86 21.20
CA PRO A 318 -10.69 -12.30 21.15
C PRO A 318 -11.46 -13.00 20.01
N TRP A 319 -10.90 -14.12 19.51
CA TRP A 319 -11.50 -14.88 18.40
C TRP A 319 -12.20 -16.14 18.89
N LYS A 320 -13.11 -16.67 18.06
CA LYS A 320 -13.95 -17.81 18.42
C LYS A 320 -13.17 -19.12 18.47
N CYS A 321 -13.40 -19.93 19.52
CA CYS A 321 -12.97 -21.32 19.53
C CYS A 321 -13.86 -22.15 18.59
N MET A 322 -13.26 -22.88 17.65
CA MET A 322 -13.96 -23.69 16.66
C MET A 322 -13.95 -25.20 16.99
N ASN A 323 -13.51 -25.59 18.18
CA ASN A 323 -13.52 -26.98 18.65
C ASN A 323 -14.90 -27.35 19.20
N PRO A 324 -15.67 -28.26 18.56
CA PRO A 324 -17.01 -28.62 19.01
C PRO A 324 -17.05 -29.29 20.40
N VAL A 325 -15.92 -29.83 20.86
CA VAL A 325 -15.79 -30.50 22.17
C VAL A 325 -15.34 -29.54 23.28
N CYS A 326 -15.03 -28.31 22.95
CA CYS A 326 -14.61 -27.31 23.91
C CYS A 326 -15.81 -26.65 24.57
N GLU A 327 -15.75 -26.44 25.88
CA GLU A 327 -16.75 -25.67 26.63
C GLU A 327 -16.99 -24.25 26.10
N PHE A 328 -15.96 -23.69 25.44
CA PHE A 328 -16.01 -22.37 24.79
C PHE A 328 -16.28 -22.44 23.28
N TYR A 329 -16.90 -23.51 22.78
CA TYR A 329 -17.21 -23.62 21.36
C TYR A 329 -18.03 -22.42 20.85
N LYS A 330 -17.55 -21.79 19.76
CA LYS A 330 -18.08 -20.55 19.17
C LYS A 330 -18.03 -19.30 20.07
N GLN A 331 -17.47 -19.39 21.27
CA GLN A 331 -17.25 -18.22 22.14
C GLN A 331 -15.90 -17.56 21.81
N GLN A 332 -15.84 -16.25 22.00
CA GLN A 332 -14.65 -15.43 21.76
C GLN A 332 -13.68 -15.53 22.94
N VAL A 333 -12.75 -16.48 22.90
CA VAL A 333 -11.82 -16.79 24.01
C VAL A 333 -10.35 -16.86 23.57
N ILE A 334 -10.09 -16.83 22.27
CA ILE A 334 -8.71 -16.90 21.76
C ILE A 334 -8.13 -15.49 21.74
N THR A 335 -7.06 -15.25 22.50
CA THR A 335 -6.43 -13.93 22.64
C THR A 335 -5.17 -13.77 21.78
N THR A 336 -4.65 -14.85 21.21
CA THR A 336 -3.41 -14.82 20.43
C THR A 336 -3.64 -15.28 19.00
N CYS A 337 -3.15 -14.47 18.06
CA CYS A 337 -3.10 -14.79 16.64
C CYS A 337 -1.67 -14.66 16.14
N SER A 338 -1.09 -15.74 15.64
CA SER A 338 0.22 -15.68 14.97
C SER A 338 0.05 -15.50 13.47
N LEU A 339 0.80 -14.57 12.89
CA LEU A 339 0.73 -14.22 11.48
C LEU A 339 1.90 -14.82 10.71
N LYS A 340 1.61 -15.50 9.61
CA LYS A 340 2.63 -16.00 8.67
C LYS A 340 2.47 -15.31 7.32
N ASN A 341 3.42 -14.44 6.98
CA ASN A 341 3.43 -13.72 5.72
C ASN A 341 3.83 -14.63 4.55
N LYS A 342 3.10 -14.49 3.42
CA LYS A 342 3.51 -14.98 2.11
C LYS A 342 3.55 -13.81 1.13
N LYS A 343 4.64 -13.66 0.38
CA LYS A 343 4.89 -12.48 -0.48
C LYS A 343 3.76 -12.14 -1.45
N ASP A 344 3.16 -13.16 -2.06
CA ASP A 344 2.18 -12.98 -3.13
C ASP A 344 0.72 -13.06 -2.66
N TRP A 345 0.49 -13.11 -1.35
CA TRP A 345 -0.86 -13.18 -0.80
C TRP A 345 -1.33 -11.80 -0.32
N SER A 346 -2.62 -11.52 -0.53
CA SER A 346 -3.23 -10.27 -0.07
C SER A 346 -3.26 -10.16 1.46
N TYR A 347 -3.45 -11.32 2.14
CA TYR A 347 -3.50 -11.40 3.59
C TYR A 347 -2.46 -12.38 4.11
N PRO A 348 -1.84 -12.13 5.28
CA PRO A 348 -1.06 -13.14 5.97
C PRO A 348 -1.97 -14.28 6.42
N ILE A 349 -1.41 -15.47 6.59
CA ILE A 349 -2.16 -16.57 7.21
C ILE A 349 -2.21 -16.32 8.71
N GLY A 350 -3.41 -16.15 9.27
CA GLY A 350 -3.65 -16.08 10.70
C GLY A 350 -3.77 -17.48 11.29
N THR A 351 -3.04 -17.76 12.35
CA THR A 351 -3.14 -19.01 13.12
C THR A 351 -3.63 -18.70 14.52
N PHE A 352 -4.70 -19.38 14.90
CA PHE A 352 -5.44 -19.16 16.14
C PHE A 352 -5.38 -20.42 17.00
N GLN A 353 -4.99 -20.28 18.27
CA GLN A 353 -4.86 -21.41 19.18
C GLN A 353 -5.69 -21.17 20.45
N CYS A 354 -6.63 -22.08 20.71
CA CYS A 354 -7.40 -22.09 21.95
C CYS A 354 -6.63 -22.79 23.08
N ILE A 355 -6.94 -22.44 24.30
CA ILE A 355 -6.43 -23.12 25.52
C ILE A 355 -6.76 -24.61 25.55
N CYS A 356 -7.81 -25.06 24.84
CA CYS A 356 -8.14 -26.47 24.67
C CYS A 356 -7.20 -27.24 23.74
N GLY A 357 -6.15 -26.60 23.19
CA GLY A 357 -5.19 -27.17 22.26
C GLY A 357 -5.62 -27.17 20.79
N TYR A 358 -6.87 -26.81 20.50
CA TYR A 358 -7.35 -26.71 19.11
C TYR A 358 -6.69 -25.53 18.40
N THR A 359 -6.11 -25.80 17.23
CA THR A 359 -5.41 -24.81 16.43
C THR A 359 -5.95 -24.84 15.01
N TYR A 360 -6.35 -23.67 14.52
CA TYR A 360 -6.80 -23.51 13.13
C TYR A 360 -6.16 -22.29 12.48
N SER A 361 -6.17 -22.27 11.17
CA SER A 361 -5.70 -21.12 10.39
C SER A 361 -6.76 -20.61 9.43
N ARG A 362 -6.68 -19.30 9.15
CA ARG A 362 -7.47 -18.60 8.14
C ARG A 362 -6.55 -17.96 7.12
N LYS A 363 -6.97 -18.00 5.86
CA LYS A 363 -6.26 -17.37 4.73
C LYS A 363 -6.77 -15.97 4.41
N LYS A 364 -7.97 -15.64 4.89
CA LYS A 364 -8.63 -14.34 4.73
C LYS A 364 -9.26 -13.90 6.05
N PRO A 365 -9.27 -12.60 6.37
CA PRO A 365 -10.15 -12.06 7.40
C PRO A 365 -11.62 -12.20 6.98
N ILE A 366 -12.52 -12.14 7.94
CA ILE A 366 -13.97 -12.07 7.71
C ILE A 366 -14.33 -10.58 7.80
N HIS A 367 -14.87 -10.03 6.72
CA HIS A 367 -15.28 -8.62 6.66
C HIS A 367 -16.80 -8.45 6.86
N ASN A 368 -17.60 -9.45 6.48
CA ASN A 368 -19.06 -9.43 6.54
C ASN A 368 -19.61 -10.79 6.97
N GLU A 369 -20.85 -10.82 7.42
CA GLU A 369 -21.54 -12.05 7.80
C GLU A 369 -21.72 -13.05 6.65
N MET A 370 -21.64 -12.58 5.40
CA MET A 370 -21.71 -13.44 4.19
C MET A 370 -20.38 -14.13 3.87
N ASP A 371 -19.27 -13.70 4.44
CA ASP A 371 -17.98 -14.36 4.25
C ASP A 371 -18.01 -15.74 4.91
N ARG A 372 -17.84 -16.79 4.11
CA ARG A 372 -17.73 -18.15 4.65
C ARG A 372 -16.53 -18.24 5.57
N ASP A 373 -16.76 -18.76 6.79
CA ASP A 373 -15.71 -18.99 7.79
C ASP A 373 -14.83 -20.19 7.36
N GLU A 374 -14.03 -19.99 6.32
CA GLU A 374 -13.11 -20.99 5.78
C GLU A 374 -11.91 -21.14 6.72
N ILE A 375 -12.01 -22.09 7.63
CA ILE A 375 -10.90 -22.48 8.50
C ILE A 375 -10.20 -23.74 7.96
N THR A 376 -8.88 -23.79 8.17
CA THR A 376 -8.09 -25.01 8.00
C THR A 376 -7.62 -25.46 9.37
N VAL A 377 -8.08 -26.61 9.84
CA VAL A 377 -7.65 -27.16 11.12
C VAL A 377 -6.21 -27.66 11.01
N LEU A 378 -5.35 -27.18 11.87
CA LEU A 378 -3.94 -27.57 11.96
C LEU A 378 -3.72 -28.62 13.04
N LYS A 379 -4.42 -28.49 14.18
CA LYS A 379 -4.36 -29.42 15.31
C LYS A 379 -5.71 -29.44 16.01
N TYR A 380 -6.21 -30.63 16.29
CA TYR A 380 -7.51 -30.79 17.00
C TYR A 380 -7.39 -30.62 18.50
N GLY A 381 -6.23 -30.96 19.09
CA GLY A 381 -5.96 -30.80 20.52
C GLY A 381 -6.41 -32.00 21.36
N GLU A 382 -5.85 -32.07 22.58
CA GLU A 382 -6.02 -33.22 23.49
C GLU A 382 -7.47 -33.47 23.90
N LYS A 383 -8.25 -32.44 24.16
CA LYS A 383 -9.69 -32.59 24.53
C LYS A 383 -10.50 -33.27 23.39
N TRP A 384 -10.22 -32.90 22.13
CA TRP A 384 -10.89 -33.50 20.98
C TRP A 384 -10.44 -34.96 20.76
N GLU A 385 -9.13 -35.22 20.87
CA GLU A 385 -8.55 -36.56 20.73
C GLU A 385 -9.07 -37.51 21.83
N ALA A 386 -9.15 -37.04 23.08
CA ALA A 386 -9.70 -37.80 24.20
C ALA A 386 -11.20 -38.11 24.02
N LYS A 387 -12.02 -37.16 23.54
CA LYS A 387 -13.44 -37.40 23.25
C LYS A 387 -13.60 -38.42 22.12
N LEU A 388 -12.83 -38.31 21.03
CA LEU A 388 -12.84 -39.29 19.96
C LEU A 388 -12.49 -40.68 20.49
N HIS A 389 -11.44 -40.81 21.31
CA HIS A 389 -11.05 -42.08 21.89
C HIS A 389 -12.18 -42.68 22.75
N LEU A 390 -12.84 -41.87 23.58
CA LEU A 390 -13.96 -42.27 24.43
C LEU A 390 -15.13 -42.80 23.57
N MET A 391 -15.52 -42.06 22.54
CA MET A 391 -16.62 -42.38 21.62
C MET A 391 -16.40 -43.76 20.92
N ILE A 392 -15.19 -44.00 20.46
CA ILE A 392 -14.88 -45.23 19.71
C ILE A 392 -14.67 -46.44 20.65
N THR A 393 -13.97 -46.26 21.79
CA THR A 393 -13.58 -47.38 22.64
C THR A 393 -14.64 -47.76 23.67
N LYS A 394 -15.24 -46.76 24.35
CA LYS A 394 -16.24 -46.96 25.41
C LYS A 394 -17.68 -46.94 24.89
N GLU A 395 -18.01 -45.90 24.13
CA GLU A 395 -19.35 -45.67 23.63
C GLU A 395 -19.69 -46.50 22.38
N LYS A 396 -18.67 -47.11 21.73
CA LYS A 396 -18.77 -47.93 20.50
C LYS A 396 -19.54 -47.27 19.37
N ILE A 397 -19.43 -45.96 19.25
CA ILE A 397 -20.09 -45.16 18.22
C ILE A 397 -19.45 -45.41 16.86
N SER A 398 -20.25 -45.42 15.80
CA SER A 398 -19.74 -45.61 14.45
C SER A 398 -18.85 -44.44 13.99
N ILE A 399 -17.89 -44.72 13.08
CA ILE A 399 -17.02 -43.68 12.50
C ILE A 399 -17.84 -42.54 11.86
N LYS A 400 -19.00 -42.86 11.27
CA LYS A 400 -19.89 -41.88 10.65
C LYS A 400 -20.54 -40.97 11.70
N ASP A 401 -21.02 -41.54 12.78
CA ASP A 401 -21.70 -40.77 13.86
C ASP A 401 -20.70 -39.97 14.66
N ALA A 402 -19.53 -40.54 14.98
CA ALA A 402 -18.44 -39.81 15.62
C ALA A 402 -17.98 -38.60 14.75
N ALA A 403 -17.88 -38.79 13.42
CA ALA A 403 -17.54 -37.70 12.51
C ALA A 403 -18.59 -36.59 12.51
N LYS A 404 -19.88 -36.95 12.58
CA LYS A 404 -21.00 -35.99 12.65
C LYS A 404 -20.99 -35.20 13.97
N GLU A 405 -20.79 -35.86 15.11
CA GLU A 405 -20.72 -35.20 16.42
C GLU A 405 -19.49 -34.29 16.57
N LEU A 406 -18.35 -34.72 16.03
CA LEU A 406 -17.09 -33.97 16.08
C LEU A 406 -16.96 -32.94 14.95
N LEU A 407 -17.98 -32.77 14.10
CA LEU A 407 -18.01 -31.84 12.95
C LEU A 407 -16.81 -31.98 12.00
N VAL A 408 -16.43 -33.24 11.72
CA VAL A 408 -15.32 -33.57 10.80
C VAL A 408 -15.75 -34.59 9.76
N THR A 409 -14.90 -34.88 8.78
CA THR A 409 -15.17 -35.93 7.81
C THR A 409 -14.87 -37.31 8.41
N PRO A 410 -15.58 -38.39 8.00
CA PRO A 410 -15.26 -39.77 8.43
C PRO A 410 -13.81 -40.19 8.12
N LEU A 411 -13.23 -39.61 7.08
CA LEU A 411 -11.83 -39.82 6.71
C LEU A 411 -10.87 -39.25 7.78
N THR A 412 -11.22 -38.11 8.36
CA THR A 412 -10.45 -37.50 9.47
C THR A 412 -10.47 -38.41 10.68
N VAL A 413 -11.64 -38.91 11.09
CA VAL A 413 -11.77 -39.85 12.20
C VAL A 413 -10.94 -41.11 11.94
N SER A 414 -11.08 -41.71 10.75
CA SER A 414 -10.32 -42.93 10.36
C SER A 414 -8.79 -42.66 10.39
N ARG A 415 -8.35 -41.50 9.99
CA ARG A 415 -6.92 -41.11 10.02
C ARG A 415 -6.39 -41.00 11.44
N TYR A 416 -7.14 -40.38 12.32
CA TYR A 416 -6.76 -40.26 13.73
C TYR A 416 -6.77 -41.63 14.45
N MET A 417 -7.76 -42.47 14.23
CA MET A 417 -7.81 -43.84 14.76
C MET A 417 -6.62 -44.69 14.30
N LYS A 418 -6.22 -44.56 13.03
CA LYS A 418 -5.03 -45.28 12.49
C LYS A 418 -3.75 -44.73 13.12
N LYS A 419 -3.65 -43.44 13.36
CA LYS A 419 -2.49 -42.78 13.97
C LYS A 419 -2.29 -43.25 15.43
N GLU A 420 -3.33 -43.28 16.23
CA GLU A 420 -3.24 -43.74 17.65
C GLU A 420 -2.88 -45.23 17.76
N LYS A 421 -3.43 -46.08 16.92
CA LYS A 421 -3.10 -47.53 16.93
C LYS A 421 -1.69 -47.86 16.40
N ILE A 422 -1.11 -46.98 15.56
CA ILE A 422 0.21 -47.22 14.94
C ILE A 422 1.36 -46.70 15.82
N THR A 423 1.12 -45.71 16.66
CA THR A 423 2.25 -45.06 17.39
C THR A 423 2.82 -45.88 18.54
N VAL A 424 2.11 -46.79 19.13
CA VAL A 424 2.59 -47.54 20.32
C VAL A 424 3.25 -48.90 19.96
N VAL A 425 2.87 -49.54 18.86
CA VAL A 425 3.35 -50.92 18.58
C VAL A 425 4.24 -51.00 17.32
N LYS A 426 4.05 -50.12 16.33
CA LYS A 426 4.78 -50.28 15.04
C LYS A 426 6.07 -49.46 14.90
N GLN A 427 6.29 -48.43 15.68
CA GLN A 427 7.48 -47.58 15.44
C GLN A 427 8.77 -48.27 15.91
N LYS A 428 8.74 -49.00 17.05
CA LYS A 428 9.92 -49.75 17.49
C LYS A 428 10.20 -50.97 16.62
N THR A 429 9.18 -51.77 16.27
CA THR A 429 9.33 -53.00 15.45
C THR A 429 9.63 -52.70 13.99
N LEU A 430 9.06 -51.63 13.41
CA LEU A 430 9.32 -51.26 12.00
C LEU A 430 10.72 -50.61 11.86
N ASP A 431 11.14 -49.79 12.82
CA ASP A 431 12.48 -49.20 12.82
C ASP A 431 13.55 -50.28 13.01
N GLU A 432 13.33 -51.25 13.90
CA GLU A 432 14.23 -52.38 14.07
C GLU A 432 14.28 -53.32 12.85
N PHE A 433 13.11 -53.64 12.26
CA PHE A 433 13.03 -54.45 11.04
C PHE A 433 13.71 -53.72 9.87
N MET A 434 13.48 -52.45 9.69
CA MET A 434 14.15 -51.66 8.64
C MET A 434 15.66 -51.57 8.88
N LYS A 435 16.11 -51.44 10.12
CA LYS A 435 17.55 -51.50 10.45
C LYS A 435 18.16 -52.84 10.07
N LEU A 436 17.54 -53.97 10.43
CA LEU A 436 17.97 -55.31 10.05
C LEU A 436 18.08 -55.48 8.56
N GLN A 437 17.02 -55.09 7.79
CA GLN A 437 17.06 -55.16 6.34
C GLN A 437 18.17 -54.32 5.70
N GLN A 438 18.41 -53.13 6.20
CA GLN A 438 19.47 -52.24 5.66
C GLN A 438 20.86 -52.72 6.05
N ARG A 439 21.01 -53.32 7.25
CA ARG A 439 22.25 -53.98 7.69
C ARG A 439 22.59 -55.18 6.80
N GLU A 440 21.58 -56.01 6.50
CA GLU A 440 21.74 -57.17 5.62
C GLU A 440 22.17 -56.73 4.20
N LYS A 441 21.51 -55.73 3.63
CA LYS A 441 21.88 -55.18 2.31
C LYS A 441 23.31 -54.65 2.31
N TRP A 442 23.74 -53.98 3.40
CA TRP A 442 25.11 -53.47 3.54
C TRP A 442 26.13 -54.61 3.65
N ASN A 443 25.85 -55.62 4.46
CA ASN A 443 26.71 -56.83 4.58
C ASN A 443 26.83 -57.58 3.26
N ASN A 444 25.74 -57.74 2.54
CA ASN A 444 25.74 -58.39 1.23
C ASN A 444 26.62 -57.61 0.24
N MET A 445 26.58 -56.28 0.25
CA MET A 445 27.45 -55.47 -0.60
C MET A 445 28.93 -55.53 -0.20
N VAL A 446 29.24 -55.52 1.10
CA VAL A 446 30.61 -55.70 1.60
C VAL A 446 31.16 -57.06 1.23
N ASN A 447 30.34 -58.12 1.32
CA ASN A 447 30.74 -59.50 0.99
C ASN A 447 30.85 -59.69 -0.55
N MET A 448 30.01 -59.03 -1.34
CA MET A 448 30.05 -59.10 -2.81
C MET A 448 31.29 -58.38 -3.38
N TYR A 449 31.81 -57.38 -2.64
CA TYR A 449 32.94 -56.56 -3.10
C TYR A 449 34.04 -56.45 -2.01
N PRO A 450 34.71 -57.55 -1.64
CA PRO A 450 35.63 -57.61 -0.49
C PRO A 450 36.91 -56.77 -0.65
N ASN A 451 37.19 -56.36 -1.91
CA ASN A 451 38.35 -55.55 -2.25
C ASN A 451 38.10 -54.05 -2.34
N LEU A 452 36.81 -53.65 -2.20
CA LEU A 452 36.45 -52.24 -2.27
C LEU A 452 36.61 -51.55 -0.88
N THR A 453 37.04 -50.28 -0.92
CA THR A 453 37.05 -49.41 0.27
C THR A 453 35.64 -48.95 0.62
N GLN A 454 35.44 -48.57 1.88
CA GLN A 454 34.16 -48.02 2.35
C GLN A 454 33.61 -46.90 1.42
N GLU A 455 34.48 -46.02 0.92
CA GLU A 455 34.11 -44.92 0.02
C GLU A 455 33.68 -45.46 -1.37
N GLN A 456 34.25 -46.52 -1.84
CA GLN A 456 33.85 -47.13 -3.10
C GLN A 456 32.51 -47.87 -2.97
N ILE A 457 32.29 -48.58 -1.86
CA ILE A 457 30.98 -49.22 -1.56
C ILE A 457 29.89 -48.14 -1.37
N ARG A 458 30.23 -47.02 -0.72
CA ARG A 458 29.35 -45.86 -0.61
C ARG A 458 28.90 -45.36 -1.98
N ARG A 459 29.81 -45.23 -2.96
CA ARG A 459 29.47 -44.83 -4.33
C ARG A 459 28.59 -45.82 -5.07
N CYS A 460 28.72 -47.12 -4.77
CA CYS A 460 27.87 -48.14 -5.34
C CYS A 460 26.41 -48.07 -4.80
N SER A 461 26.21 -47.58 -3.57
CA SER A 461 24.90 -47.47 -2.96
C SER A 461 24.82 -46.30 -1.99
N GLU A 462 24.82 -45.09 -2.52
CA GLU A 462 24.84 -43.84 -1.75
C GLU A 462 23.63 -43.70 -0.81
N GLY A 463 22.44 -44.07 -1.28
CA GLY A 463 21.20 -44.04 -0.52
C GLY A 463 21.23 -44.95 0.71
N LEU A 464 21.79 -46.17 0.59
CA LEU A 464 21.93 -47.14 1.69
C LEU A 464 22.91 -46.63 2.75
N TYR A 465 24.05 -46.11 2.30
CA TYR A 465 25.06 -45.53 3.22
C TYR A 465 24.50 -44.33 3.99
N ILE A 466 23.84 -43.39 3.32
CA ILE A 466 23.23 -42.19 3.95
C ILE A 466 22.15 -42.60 4.95
N TRP A 467 21.34 -43.61 4.62
CA TRP A 467 20.30 -44.09 5.52
C TRP A 467 20.92 -44.70 6.81
N LEU A 468 21.89 -45.63 6.68
CA LEU A 468 22.60 -46.25 7.81
C LEU A 468 23.37 -45.19 8.62
N TYR A 469 24.03 -44.24 7.98
CA TYR A 469 24.75 -43.18 8.64
C TYR A 469 23.83 -42.30 9.52
N ARG A 470 22.61 -42.05 9.07
CA ARG A 470 21.64 -41.23 9.82
C ARG A 470 20.90 -42.01 10.90
N LYS A 471 20.60 -43.29 10.68
CA LYS A 471 19.72 -44.08 11.54
C LYS A 471 20.45 -45.11 12.40
N ASP A 472 21.65 -45.53 12.01
CA ASP A 472 22.40 -46.60 12.65
C ASP A 472 23.93 -46.44 12.51
N ARG A 473 24.40 -45.24 12.80
CA ARG A 473 25.79 -44.84 12.58
C ARG A 473 26.79 -45.74 13.34
N LYS A 474 26.48 -46.10 14.58
CA LYS A 474 27.38 -46.92 15.41
C LYS A 474 27.63 -48.28 14.76
N TRP A 475 26.58 -48.96 14.35
CA TRP A 475 26.67 -50.28 13.66
C TRP A 475 27.41 -50.15 12.31
N LEU A 476 27.13 -49.12 11.52
CA LEU A 476 27.78 -48.85 10.24
C LEU A 476 29.31 -48.67 10.40
N MET A 477 29.76 -48.00 11.45
CA MET A 477 31.19 -47.79 11.71
C MET A 477 31.88 -49.04 12.23
N GLU A 478 31.19 -49.85 13.01
CA GLU A 478 31.71 -51.15 13.51
C GLU A 478 31.82 -52.21 12.41
N ASN A 479 30.98 -52.15 11.37
CA ASN A 479 30.90 -53.10 10.26
C ASN A 479 31.43 -52.51 8.93
N ALA A 480 32.22 -51.46 8.99
CA ALA A 480 32.83 -50.89 7.81
C ALA A 480 34.11 -51.68 7.40
N PRO A 481 34.35 -51.88 6.09
CA PRO A 481 35.59 -52.53 5.62
C PRO A 481 36.84 -51.74 6.11
N THR A 482 37.81 -52.47 6.63
CA THR A 482 39.06 -51.90 7.15
C THR A 482 39.88 -51.21 6.06
N ILE A 483 40.28 -49.99 6.30
CA ILE A 483 40.93 -49.10 5.34
C ILE A 483 42.34 -49.63 5.00
N LYS A 484 42.56 -50.14 3.78
CA LYS A 484 43.92 -50.20 3.22
C LYS A 484 44.27 -48.79 2.75
N LYS A 485 45.28 -48.17 3.38
CA LYS A 485 45.79 -46.86 2.98
C LYS A 485 46.22 -46.90 1.51
N ARG A 486 45.48 -46.22 0.66
CA ARG A 486 45.88 -45.95 -0.72
C ARG A 486 46.63 -44.63 -0.78
N THR A 487 47.88 -44.68 -1.19
CA THR A 487 48.63 -43.57 -1.74
C THR A 487 48.18 -43.34 -3.19
N THR A 488 47.18 -42.55 -3.38
CA THR A 488 46.85 -42.00 -4.72
C THR A 488 46.64 -40.51 -4.56
N LYS A 489 47.60 -39.74 -5.09
CA LYS A 489 47.45 -38.31 -5.32
C LYS A 489 46.19 -38.11 -6.16
N LEU A 490 45.23 -37.36 -5.65
CA LEU A 490 44.15 -36.78 -6.46
C LEU A 490 44.80 -35.93 -7.56
N GLU A 491 44.53 -36.24 -8.82
CA GLU A 491 44.88 -35.35 -9.93
C GLU A 491 44.36 -33.95 -9.62
N ARG A 492 45.27 -33.04 -9.38
CA ARG A 492 44.92 -31.62 -9.24
C ARG A 492 44.41 -31.13 -10.60
N ILE A 493 43.36 -30.34 -10.56
CA ILE A 493 42.84 -29.66 -11.78
C ILE A 493 44.01 -29.01 -12.46
N ASP A 494 44.29 -29.43 -13.68
CA ASP A 494 45.29 -28.82 -14.57
C ASP A 494 44.75 -27.48 -15.08
N TRP A 495 45.11 -26.43 -14.34
CA TRP A 495 44.68 -25.08 -14.64
C TRP A 495 45.32 -24.56 -15.95
N GLU A 496 46.46 -25.06 -16.35
CA GLU A 496 47.16 -24.64 -17.54
C GLU A 496 46.50 -25.15 -18.81
N LYS A 497 46.14 -26.42 -18.85
CA LYS A 497 45.30 -26.97 -19.95
C LYS A 497 43.94 -26.28 -20.02
N ARG A 498 43.39 -25.97 -18.87
CA ARG A 498 42.07 -25.31 -18.80
C ARG A 498 42.14 -23.86 -19.29
N ASP A 499 43.23 -23.15 -19.02
CA ASP A 499 43.44 -21.77 -19.44
C ASP A 499 43.61 -21.68 -20.97
N ILE A 500 44.34 -22.62 -21.57
CA ILE A 500 44.47 -22.71 -23.02
C ILE A 500 43.13 -22.93 -23.70
N LEU A 501 42.35 -23.89 -23.23
CA LEU A 501 41.06 -24.23 -23.81
C LEU A 501 40.01 -23.14 -23.64
N LEU A 502 40.07 -22.41 -22.51
CA LEU A 502 39.18 -21.29 -22.24
C LEU A 502 39.55 -20.04 -23.04
N SER A 503 40.84 -19.80 -23.25
CA SER A 503 41.33 -18.66 -24.07
C SER A 503 40.75 -18.69 -25.48
N GLU A 504 40.76 -19.85 -26.14
CA GLU A 504 40.20 -20.04 -27.49
C GLU A 504 38.65 -19.81 -27.49
N LYS A 505 37.95 -20.37 -26.53
CA LYS A 505 36.48 -20.21 -26.40
C LYS A 505 36.07 -18.76 -26.11
N VAL A 506 36.90 -17.99 -25.39
CA VAL A 506 36.62 -16.58 -25.11
C VAL A 506 36.73 -15.76 -26.40
N GLU A 507 37.72 -16.01 -27.26
CA GLU A 507 37.80 -15.33 -28.54
C GLU A 507 36.60 -15.60 -29.46
N GLU A 508 36.14 -16.86 -29.49
CA GLU A 508 34.93 -17.23 -30.25
C GLU A 508 33.69 -16.53 -29.70
N ALA A 509 33.53 -16.50 -28.36
CA ALA A 509 32.41 -15.83 -27.71
C ALA A 509 32.41 -14.32 -28.00
N VAL A 510 33.59 -13.66 -28.00
CA VAL A 510 33.72 -12.24 -28.32
C VAL A 510 33.32 -11.98 -29.77
N LYS A 511 33.81 -12.79 -30.73
CA LYS A 511 33.40 -12.69 -32.13
C LYS A 511 31.90 -12.83 -32.30
N HIS A 512 31.30 -13.79 -31.60
CA HIS A 512 29.85 -14.01 -31.63
C HIS A 512 29.07 -12.81 -31.07
N ILE A 513 29.49 -12.24 -29.91
CA ILE A 513 28.86 -11.08 -29.30
C ILE A 513 28.94 -9.85 -30.19
N LYS A 514 30.10 -9.63 -30.87
CA LYS A 514 30.32 -8.48 -31.78
C LYS A 514 29.56 -8.61 -33.11
N ASN A 515 29.33 -9.84 -33.60
CA ASN A 515 28.70 -10.10 -34.89
C ASN A 515 27.20 -10.41 -34.82
N LYS A 516 26.63 -10.48 -33.64
CA LYS A 516 25.21 -10.82 -33.43
C LYS A 516 24.29 -9.78 -34.06
N LYS A 517 23.41 -10.23 -34.97
CA LYS A 517 22.34 -9.41 -35.56
C LYS A 517 21.19 -9.27 -34.53
N GLY A 518 20.72 -8.06 -34.27
CA GLY A 518 19.61 -7.78 -33.35
C GLY A 518 20.04 -6.97 -32.11
N LYS A 519 19.63 -7.36 -30.92
CA LYS A 519 19.89 -6.60 -29.68
C LYS A 519 21.38 -6.56 -29.36
N PHE A 520 21.99 -5.39 -29.52
CA PHE A 520 23.41 -5.17 -29.22
C PHE A 520 23.71 -5.44 -27.76
N GLN A 521 24.81 -6.16 -27.51
CA GLN A 521 25.30 -6.43 -26.17
C GLN A 521 26.73 -5.90 -26.01
N ARG A 522 27.01 -5.33 -24.84
CA ARG A 522 28.35 -4.88 -24.48
C ARG A 522 29.21 -6.10 -24.13
N VAL A 523 30.45 -6.09 -24.59
CA VAL A 523 31.41 -7.14 -24.25
C VAL A 523 31.92 -6.90 -22.82
N THR A 524 31.52 -7.74 -21.90
CA THR A 524 31.91 -7.74 -20.47
C THR A 524 32.27 -9.16 -20.03
N ILE A 525 32.99 -9.31 -18.93
CA ILE A 525 33.32 -10.64 -18.39
C ILE A 525 32.05 -11.50 -18.22
N THR A 526 31.00 -10.91 -17.73
CA THR A 526 29.71 -11.60 -17.51
C THR A 526 28.99 -11.96 -18.81
N THR A 527 29.06 -11.12 -19.83
CA THR A 527 28.47 -11.44 -21.14
C THR A 527 29.27 -12.51 -21.88
N ILE A 528 30.59 -12.49 -21.81
CA ILE A 528 31.46 -13.54 -22.35
C ILE A 528 31.18 -14.88 -21.66
N ALA A 529 31.13 -14.89 -20.31
CA ALA A 529 30.87 -16.11 -19.54
C ALA A 529 29.50 -16.76 -19.83
N LYS A 530 28.50 -15.96 -20.20
CA LYS A 530 27.17 -16.47 -20.60
C LYS A 530 27.16 -17.18 -21.96
N TYR A 531 28.08 -16.87 -22.82
CA TYR A 531 28.21 -17.50 -24.17
C TYR A 531 29.07 -18.76 -24.15
N ILE A 532 29.76 -19.02 -23.05
CA ILE A 532 30.59 -20.22 -22.88
C ILE A 532 29.85 -21.18 -21.97
N ASP A 533 29.12 -22.14 -22.56
CA ASP A 533 28.35 -23.13 -21.79
C ASP A 533 29.16 -23.86 -20.72
N GLY A 534 28.64 -23.92 -19.51
CA GLY A 534 29.26 -24.60 -18.39
C GLY A 534 30.39 -23.86 -17.68
N TYR A 535 30.74 -22.63 -18.07
CA TYR A 535 31.86 -21.88 -17.51
C TYR A 535 31.46 -20.65 -16.69
N SER A 536 30.36 -20.72 -15.95
CA SER A 536 29.89 -19.65 -15.05
C SER A 536 30.89 -19.25 -13.95
N TYR A 537 31.93 -20.03 -13.75
CA TYR A 537 32.98 -19.79 -12.76
C TYR A 537 34.14 -18.92 -13.27
N ILE A 538 34.20 -18.54 -14.57
CA ILE A 538 35.25 -17.69 -15.13
C ILE A 538 35.47 -16.42 -14.27
N PRO A 539 34.43 -15.63 -13.91
CA PRO A 539 34.64 -14.46 -13.07
C PRO A 539 35.23 -14.77 -11.69
N LYS A 540 34.97 -15.96 -11.15
CA LYS A 540 35.41 -16.37 -9.81
C LYS A 540 36.88 -16.84 -9.75
N TYR A 541 37.38 -17.41 -10.85
CA TYR A 541 38.71 -18.01 -10.90
C TYR A 541 39.65 -17.37 -11.94
N LEU A 542 39.35 -16.14 -12.36
CA LEU A 542 40.07 -15.44 -13.40
C LEU A 542 41.58 -15.30 -13.08
N SER A 543 41.92 -15.12 -11.80
CA SER A 543 43.32 -15.04 -11.33
C SER A 543 44.13 -16.33 -11.53
N LYS A 544 43.46 -17.47 -11.81
CA LYS A 544 44.13 -18.75 -12.11
C LYS A 544 44.20 -19.05 -13.61
N LEU A 545 43.76 -18.13 -14.44
CA LEU A 545 43.61 -18.25 -15.88
C LEU A 545 44.28 -17.05 -16.60
N PRO A 546 45.61 -16.91 -16.51
CA PRO A 546 46.31 -15.69 -16.97
C PRO A 546 46.18 -15.44 -18.45
N ARG A 547 46.16 -16.46 -19.32
CA ARG A 547 45.96 -16.31 -20.76
C ARG A 547 44.54 -15.84 -21.08
N THR A 548 43.55 -16.49 -20.49
CA THR A 548 42.14 -16.12 -20.60
C THR A 548 41.89 -14.71 -20.11
N GLN A 549 42.51 -14.33 -18.97
CA GLN A 549 42.41 -12.98 -18.43
C GLN A 549 42.94 -11.92 -19.42
N LYS A 550 44.12 -12.14 -19.99
CA LYS A 550 44.73 -11.22 -20.94
C LYS A 550 43.89 -11.00 -22.20
N ILE A 551 43.27 -12.07 -22.72
CA ILE A 551 42.35 -11.97 -23.86
C ILE A 551 41.07 -11.24 -23.49
N ILE A 552 40.51 -11.51 -22.32
CA ILE A 552 39.31 -10.81 -21.86
C ILE A 552 39.59 -9.32 -21.68
N GLU A 553 40.71 -8.94 -21.07
CA GLU A 553 41.10 -7.53 -20.89
C GLU A 553 41.28 -6.78 -22.22
N GLN A 554 41.77 -7.47 -23.27
CA GLN A 554 41.93 -6.91 -24.60
C GLN A 554 40.59 -6.60 -25.31
N TYR A 555 39.52 -7.32 -24.95
CA TYR A 555 38.27 -7.22 -25.69
C TYR A 555 37.12 -6.60 -24.86
N ILE A 556 37.27 -6.35 -23.56
CA ILE A 556 36.28 -5.66 -22.75
C ILE A 556 36.06 -4.25 -23.29
N GLU A 557 34.81 -3.89 -23.45
CA GLU A 557 34.41 -2.57 -23.93
C GLU A 557 34.06 -1.64 -22.77
N THR A 558 34.58 -0.42 -22.81
CA THR A 558 34.06 0.69 -21.99
C THR A 558 32.70 1.16 -22.51
N ASP A 559 31.98 1.96 -21.71
CA ASP A 559 30.68 2.51 -22.16
C ASP A 559 30.81 3.36 -23.43
N LYS A 560 31.93 4.08 -23.58
CA LYS A 560 32.22 4.89 -24.76
C LYS A 560 32.43 4.05 -26.02
N GLU A 561 33.23 3.00 -25.93
CA GLU A 561 33.53 2.09 -27.05
C GLU A 561 32.27 1.30 -27.47
N TYR A 562 31.48 0.83 -26.53
CA TYR A 562 30.21 0.17 -26.81
C TYR A 562 29.24 1.09 -27.54
N LEU A 563 29.10 2.36 -27.10
CA LEU A 563 28.26 3.35 -27.76
C LEU A 563 28.77 3.73 -29.15
N GLN A 564 30.08 3.81 -29.32
CA GLN A 564 30.70 4.03 -30.61
C GLN A 564 30.42 2.88 -31.59
N ARG A 565 30.64 1.63 -31.15
CA ARG A 565 30.33 0.42 -31.96
C ARG A 565 28.84 0.32 -32.31
N LYS A 566 27.95 0.79 -31.42
CA LYS A 566 26.50 0.82 -31.66
C LYS A 566 26.09 1.89 -32.69
N LYS A 567 26.86 2.96 -32.83
CA LYS A 567 26.59 4.04 -33.80
C LYS A 567 27.13 3.73 -35.20
N CYS A 568 28.15 2.85 -35.31
CA CYS A 568 28.81 2.50 -36.59
C CYS A 568 28.22 1.27 -37.30
N LYS A 569 27.20 0.67 -36.77
CA LYS A 569 26.41 -0.43 -37.34
C LYS A 569 24.90 -0.11 -37.27
#